data_6909a9e4682732b17b9cc0202ccf2d26
#
_entry.id   6909a9e4682732b17b9cc0202ccf2d26
#
_cell.length_a   1.000
_cell.length_b   1.000
_cell.length_c   1.000
_cell.angle_alpha   90.00
_cell.angle_beta   90.00
_cell.angle_gamma   90.00
#
_symmetry.space_group_name_H-M   'P 1'
#
loop_
_entity.id
_entity.type
_entity.pdbx_description
1 polymer ?
#
loop_
_entity_poly.entity_id
_entity_poly.type
_entity_poly.pdbx_seq_one_letter_code
_entity_poly.pdbx_strand_id
1 'polypeptide(L)'
;GKGKAYIGTNHHVIEGASTIEVTLADGTKQNAELLGSDVWTDLAVLEIEATDISTIAEFGDSDSLKPGEPIMAIGNPLGLQFSGSVTKGIISGLERTIEIDINEDGIVDWNAEVIQTDAAINPGNSCGALVNVLGQVVGINSMKIAEQSVEGIGLAIPINSVIPIIEDIEQYGEVKRPYLGVSLIPVAQITQFHRESTLQLPADVTEGVAIMEVEPSSSADQAGLKKYDVIVKMDGEDIADLASFRTHLYEEKEIGDKLEVTVYRDGKLQTITMTLQSQTF
;
A
#
# COMPACT_ATOMS: atom_id res chain seq x y z
N GLY A 1 20.23 27.73 8.52
CA GLY A 1 20.68 26.61 7.71
C GLY A 1 19.72 26.40 6.57
N LYS A 2 20.20 25.94 5.43
CA LYS A 2 19.33 25.57 4.33
C LYS A 2 18.45 24.40 4.81
N GLY A 3 17.13 24.59 4.85
CA GLY A 3 16.19 23.55 5.16
C GLY A 3 15.95 22.64 3.95
N LYS A 4 15.46 21.46 4.21
CA LYS A 4 14.95 20.53 3.21
C LYS A 4 13.43 20.56 3.25
N ALA A 5 12.79 20.27 2.13
CA ALA A 5 11.35 20.07 2.04
C ALA A 5 11.05 18.76 1.35
N TYR A 6 9.99 18.12 1.77
CA TYR A 6 9.58 16.82 1.25
C TYR A 6 8.32 16.97 0.38
N ILE A 7 8.26 16.12 -0.65
CA ILE A 7 7.13 16.07 -1.57
C ILE A 7 6.64 14.62 -1.63
N GLY A 8 5.39 14.41 -1.26
CA GLY A 8 4.70 13.15 -1.49
C GLY A 8 4.19 13.09 -2.92
N THR A 9 4.39 11.97 -3.58
CA THR A 9 3.87 11.66 -4.92
C THR A 9 3.58 10.16 -5.03
N ASN A 10 3.10 9.69 -6.18
CA ASN A 10 2.91 8.27 -6.38
C ASN A 10 4.19 7.59 -6.91
N HIS A 11 4.35 6.31 -6.55
CA HIS A 11 5.47 5.49 -7.03
C HIS A 11 5.47 5.38 -8.56
N HIS A 12 4.32 5.11 -9.19
CA HIS A 12 4.23 4.95 -10.65
C HIS A 12 4.68 6.19 -11.44
N VAL A 13 4.67 7.38 -10.83
CA VAL A 13 5.13 8.63 -11.48
C VAL A 13 6.64 8.69 -11.60
N ILE A 14 7.36 8.09 -10.63
CA ILE A 14 8.83 8.14 -10.56
C ILE A 14 9.49 6.85 -11.03
N GLU A 15 8.71 5.81 -11.27
CA GLU A 15 9.21 4.51 -11.69
C GLU A 15 10.05 4.62 -12.97
N GLY A 16 11.28 4.09 -12.93
CA GLY A 16 12.21 4.13 -14.06
C GLY A 16 12.81 5.50 -14.40
N ALA A 17 12.48 6.56 -13.63
CA ALA A 17 13.04 7.88 -13.86
C ALA A 17 14.53 7.92 -13.47
N SER A 18 15.38 8.42 -14.37
CA SER A 18 16.79 8.66 -14.09
C SER A 18 17.05 10.01 -13.42
N THR A 19 16.15 10.96 -13.60
CA THR A 19 16.17 12.31 -13.00
C THR A 19 14.76 12.76 -12.71
N ILE A 20 14.58 13.43 -11.59
CA ILE A 20 13.28 13.95 -11.16
C ILE A 20 13.40 15.47 -11.03
N GLU A 21 12.55 16.21 -11.71
CA GLU A 21 12.46 17.67 -11.63
C GLU A 21 11.09 18.05 -11.07
N VAL A 22 11.09 18.93 -10.09
CA VAL A 22 9.89 19.51 -9.48
C VAL A 22 9.77 20.95 -9.93
N THR A 23 8.58 21.33 -10.41
CA THR A 23 8.26 22.72 -10.72
C THR A 23 7.38 23.30 -9.62
N LEU A 24 7.86 24.30 -8.93
CA LEU A 24 7.13 25.00 -7.87
C LEU A 24 6.03 25.92 -8.43
N ALA A 25 5.15 26.39 -7.55
CA ALA A 25 4.00 27.23 -7.95
C ALA A 25 4.40 28.55 -8.63
N ASP A 26 5.58 29.08 -8.33
CA ASP A 26 6.14 30.27 -8.98
C ASP A 26 6.83 30.00 -10.33
N GLY A 27 6.86 28.74 -10.77
CA GLY A 27 7.52 28.29 -11.97
C GLY A 27 9.01 27.91 -11.79
N THR A 28 9.55 28.07 -10.60
CA THR A 28 10.93 27.65 -10.29
C THR A 28 11.06 26.14 -10.42
N LYS A 29 12.13 25.69 -11.07
CA LYS A 29 12.44 24.28 -11.25
C LYS A 29 13.57 23.86 -10.33
N GLN A 30 13.40 22.75 -9.65
CA GLN A 30 14.42 22.16 -8.79
C GLN A 30 14.56 20.66 -9.11
N ASN A 31 15.79 20.17 -9.05
CA ASN A 31 16.02 18.73 -9.03
C ASN A 31 15.58 18.18 -7.68
N ALA A 32 14.88 17.05 -7.72
CA ALA A 32 14.48 16.34 -6.53
C ALA A 32 15.30 15.06 -6.38
N GLU A 33 15.58 14.70 -5.15
CA GLU A 33 16.18 13.43 -4.77
C GLU A 33 15.09 12.48 -4.29
N LEU A 34 15.08 11.26 -4.80
CA LEU A 34 14.19 10.22 -4.29
C LEU A 34 14.72 9.72 -2.95
N LEU A 35 13.96 9.92 -1.88
CA LEU A 35 14.30 9.36 -0.56
C LEU A 35 13.91 7.90 -0.46
N GLY A 36 12.76 7.54 -1.01
CA GLY A 36 12.27 6.18 -1.04
C GLY A 36 10.88 6.11 -1.64
N SER A 37 10.43 4.90 -1.94
CA SER A 37 9.09 4.66 -2.45
C SER A 37 8.56 3.30 -2.01
N ASP A 38 7.25 3.18 -2.07
CA ASP A 38 6.52 1.98 -1.73
C ASP A 38 5.57 1.58 -2.86
N VAL A 39 5.83 0.42 -3.44
CA VAL A 39 5.03 -0.12 -4.57
C VAL A 39 3.63 -0.51 -4.11
N TRP A 40 3.50 -1.02 -2.88
CA TRP A 40 2.24 -1.54 -2.34
C TRP A 40 1.18 -0.44 -2.17
N THR A 41 1.59 0.70 -1.67
CA THR A 41 0.71 1.85 -1.46
C THR A 41 0.78 2.86 -2.60
N ASP A 42 1.61 2.61 -3.61
CA ASP A 42 1.86 3.53 -4.72
C ASP A 42 2.31 4.92 -4.26
N LEU A 43 3.14 5.00 -3.21
CA LEU A 43 3.65 6.24 -2.66
C LEU A 43 5.16 6.39 -2.88
N ALA A 44 5.61 7.63 -3.03
CA ALA A 44 7.02 8.00 -3.06
C ALA A 44 7.25 9.33 -2.34
N VAL A 45 8.41 9.48 -1.74
CA VAL A 45 8.84 10.71 -1.07
C VAL A 45 10.08 11.26 -1.74
N LEU A 46 9.99 12.50 -2.17
CA LEU A 46 11.07 13.24 -2.79
C LEU A 46 11.56 14.33 -1.84
N GLU A 47 12.85 14.65 -1.92
CA GLU A 47 13.47 15.74 -1.21
C GLU A 47 13.91 16.85 -2.17
N ILE A 48 13.64 18.10 -1.81
CA ILE A 48 14.13 19.31 -2.49
C ILE A 48 14.73 20.30 -1.51
N GLU A 49 15.47 21.29 -2.02
CA GLU A 49 15.94 22.43 -1.21
C GLU A 49 14.74 23.33 -0.87
N ALA A 50 14.60 23.69 0.41
CA ALA A 50 13.49 24.52 0.92
C ALA A 50 13.69 26.02 0.73
N THR A 51 14.63 26.47 -0.11
CA THR A 51 15.10 27.87 -0.19
C THR A 51 13.98 28.85 -0.56
N ASP A 52 13.00 28.43 -1.35
CA ASP A 52 11.92 29.27 -1.87
C ASP A 52 10.52 28.75 -1.49
N ILE A 53 10.44 27.86 -0.49
CA ILE A 53 9.16 27.30 -0.05
C ILE A 53 8.60 28.15 1.08
N SER A 54 7.48 28.81 0.82
CA SER A 54 6.79 29.67 1.79
C SER A 54 5.64 28.98 2.51
N THR A 55 5.13 27.88 1.98
CA THR A 55 3.94 27.22 2.53
C THR A 55 4.13 25.70 2.43
N ILE A 56 3.81 25.02 3.52
CA ILE A 56 3.80 23.56 3.64
C ILE A 56 2.35 23.14 3.88
N ALA A 57 1.92 22.05 3.26
CA ALA A 57 0.60 21.50 3.48
C ALA A 57 0.46 20.98 4.92
N GLU A 58 -0.66 21.27 5.57
CA GLU A 58 -1.02 20.68 6.85
C GLU A 58 -1.78 19.38 6.61
N PHE A 59 -1.45 18.34 7.36
CA PHE A 59 -2.22 17.10 7.35
C PHE A 59 -3.43 17.23 8.26
N GLY A 60 -4.59 16.76 7.76
CA GLY A 60 -5.79 16.58 8.55
C GLY A 60 -5.84 15.18 9.16
N ASP A 61 -7.04 14.79 9.58
CA ASP A 61 -7.32 13.48 10.14
C ASP A 61 -8.37 12.79 9.27
N SER A 62 -7.95 11.77 8.51
CA SER A 62 -8.83 11.04 7.59
C SER A 62 -9.89 10.20 8.32
N ASP A 63 -9.62 9.76 9.56
CA ASP A 63 -10.55 8.92 10.33
C ASP A 63 -11.70 9.74 10.92
N SER A 64 -11.53 11.07 11.01
CA SER A 64 -12.58 11.99 11.47
C SER A 64 -13.59 12.38 10.38
N LEU A 65 -13.31 12.05 9.11
CA LEU A 65 -14.15 12.41 7.97
C LEU A 65 -15.53 11.75 8.04
N LYS A 66 -16.50 12.39 7.39
CA LYS A 66 -17.88 11.84 7.31
C LYS A 66 -18.41 11.90 5.88
N PRO A 67 -19.18 10.90 5.44
CA PRO A 67 -19.87 10.96 4.17
C PRO A 67 -20.72 12.23 4.05
N GLY A 68 -20.63 12.90 2.89
CA GLY A 68 -21.30 14.17 2.62
C GLY A 68 -20.45 15.41 2.94
N GLU A 69 -19.30 15.29 3.58
CA GLU A 69 -18.40 16.44 3.81
C GLU A 69 -17.85 16.96 2.50
N PRO A 70 -17.81 18.32 2.29
CA PRO A 70 -17.22 18.90 1.11
C PRO A 70 -15.71 18.65 1.06
N ILE A 71 -15.22 18.29 -0.14
CA ILE A 71 -13.82 17.98 -0.39
C ILE A 71 -13.36 18.61 -1.70
N MET A 72 -12.08 18.88 -1.83
CA MET A 72 -11.45 19.37 -3.07
C MET A 72 -10.26 18.49 -3.43
N ALA A 73 -10.17 18.12 -4.70
CA ALA A 73 -8.98 17.49 -5.26
C ALA A 73 -8.18 18.52 -6.03
N ILE A 74 -6.88 18.61 -5.74
CA ILE A 74 -5.95 19.60 -6.29
C ILE A 74 -4.89 18.86 -7.11
N GLY A 75 -4.53 19.40 -8.29
CA GLY A 75 -3.46 18.82 -9.11
C GLY A 75 -3.18 19.64 -10.37
N ASN A 76 -2.39 19.03 -11.26
CA ASN A 76 -1.91 19.67 -12.50
C ASN A 76 -2.36 18.87 -13.74
N PRO A 77 -3.69 18.77 -14.02
CA PRO A 77 -4.15 18.01 -15.18
C PRO A 77 -3.59 18.58 -16.48
N LEU A 78 -3.17 17.69 -17.39
CA LEU A 78 -2.63 18.05 -18.71
C LEU A 78 -1.37 18.94 -18.67
N GLY A 79 -0.63 18.93 -17.58
CA GLY A 79 0.64 19.64 -17.42
C GLY A 79 0.52 21.05 -16.86
N LEU A 80 1.61 21.83 -16.95
CA LEU A 80 1.75 23.13 -16.28
C LEU A 80 0.72 24.19 -16.71
N GLN A 81 0.08 24.05 -17.87
CA GLN A 81 -0.96 25.00 -18.33
C GLN A 81 -2.21 25.00 -17.43
N PHE A 82 -2.46 23.90 -16.73
CA PHE A 82 -3.58 23.74 -15.81
C PHE A 82 -3.12 23.47 -14.38
N SER A 83 -1.91 23.94 -14.08
CA SER A 83 -1.34 23.82 -12.72
C SER A 83 -2.26 24.46 -11.68
N GLY A 84 -2.45 23.76 -10.55
CA GLY A 84 -3.33 24.20 -9.49
C GLY A 84 -4.82 24.07 -9.80
N SER A 85 -5.20 23.24 -10.77
CA SER A 85 -6.61 22.93 -11.01
C SER A 85 -7.25 22.29 -9.80
N VAL A 86 -8.47 22.74 -9.49
CA VAL A 86 -9.25 22.25 -8.35
C VAL A 86 -10.56 21.67 -8.86
N THR A 87 -10.85 20.44 -8.47
CA THR A 87 -12.17 19.85 -8.59
C THR A 87 -12.82 19.77 -7.21
N LYS A 88 -14.14 19.89 -7.14
CA LYS A 88 -14.87 19.88 -5.88
C LYS A 88 -15.92 18.78 -5.89
N GLY A 89 -16.07 18.10 -4.77
CA GLY A 89 -17.09 17.11 -4.53
C GLY A 89 -17.34 16.94 -3.03
N ILE A 90 -17.79 15.76 -2.67
CA ILE A 90 -17.99 15.33 -1.29
C ILE A 90 -17.26 14.03 -1.01
N ILE A 91 -17.10 13.70 0.25
CA ILE A 91 -16.78 12.34 0.68
C ILE A 91 -17.99 11.46 0.36
N SER A 92 -17.87 10.55 -0.60
CA SER A 92 -18.92 9.64 -1.02
C SER A 92 -18.94 8.34 -0.21
N GLY A 93 -17.80 7.93 0.31
CA GLY A 93 -17.63 6.74 1.15
C GLY A 93 -16.29 6.73 1.86
N LEU A 94 -16.25 6.02 2.97
CA LEU A 94 -15.08 5.78 3.80
C LEU A 94 -14.93 4.28 4.00
N GLU A 95 -13.75 3.84 4.44
CA GLU A 95 -13.44 2.43 4.73
C GLU A 95 -13.80 1.52 3.53
N ARG A 96 -13.54 2.00 2.30
CA ARG A 96 -13.74 1.20 1.10
C ARG A 96 -12.49 0.38 0.85
N THR A 97 -12.66 -0.92 0.78
CA THR A 97 -11.57 -1.84 0.42
C THR A 97 -11.57 -2.07 -1.09
N ILE A 98 -10.43 -1.83 -1.72
CA ILE A 98 -10.21 -2.05 -3.15
C ILE A 98 -9.15 -3.13 -3.31
N GLU A 99 -9.47 -4.13 -4.12
CA GLU A 99 -8.55 -5.18 -4.51
C GLU A 99 -7.53 -4.62 -5.52
N ILE A 100 -6.25 -4.83 -5.25
CA ILE A 100 -5.15 -4.38 -6.11
C ILE A 100 -4.35 -5.58 -6.57
N ASP A 101 -4.22 -5.70 -7.87
CA ASP A 101 -3.30 -6.60 -8.57
C ASP A 101 -2.12 -5.75 -9.05
N ILE A 102 -0.96 -5.86 -8.39
CA ILE A 102 0.19 -4.99 -8.62
C ILE A 102 0.90 -5.34 -9.92
N ASN A 103 0.95 -6.63 -10.25
CA ASN A 103 1.71 -7.16 -11.38
C ASN A 103 0.83 -7.52 -12.58
N GLU A 104 -0.48 -7.28 -12.50
CA GLU A 104 -1.49 -7.53 -13.54
C GLU A 104 -1.56 -9.01 -13.98
N ASP A 105 -1.34 -9.93 -13.02
CA ASP A 105 -1.43 -11.37 -13.29
C ASP A 105 -2.83 -11.95 -13.04
N GLY A 106 -3.78 -11.12 -12.65
CA GLY A 106 -5.17 -11.50 -12.35
C GLY A 106 -5.37 -12.02 -10.92
N ILE A 107 -4.38 -11.85 -10.07
CA ILE A 107 -4.43 -12.24 -8.66
C ILE A 107 -4.41 -10.99 -7.79
N VAL A 108 -5.32 -10.94 -6.83
CA VAL A 108 -5.31 -9.85 -5.85
C VAL A 108 -4.07 -9.98 -4.97
N ASP A 109 -3.20 -8.98 -5.05
CA ASP A 109 -1.99 -8.89 -4.24
C ASP A 109 -2.21 -8.21 -2.91
N TRP A 110 -3.09 -7.21 -2.88
CA TRP A 110 -3.27 -6.30 -1.77
C TRP A 110 -4.72 -5.80 -1.68
N ASN A 111 -5.19 -5.53 -0.47
CA ASN A 111 -6.42 -4.81 -0.22
C ASN A 111 -6.07 -3.42 0.29
N ALA A 112 -6.37 -2.38 -0.49
CA ALA A 112 -6.15 -1.01 -0.07
C ALA A 112 -7.42 -0.39 0.50
N GLU A 113 -7.32 0.23 1.66
CA GLU A 113 -8.37 1.09 2.17
C GLU A 113 -8.31 2.45 1.49
N VAL A 114 -9.46 2.95 1.04
CA VAL A 114 -9.54 4.20 0.29
C VAL A 114 -10.72 5.07 0.72
N ILE A 115 -10.56 6.38 0.52
CA ILE A 115 -11.62 7.38 0.56
C ILE A 115 -12.24 7.44 -0.83
N GLN A 116 -13.57 7.33 -0.91
CA GLN A 116 -14.33 7.56 -2.14
C GLN A 116 -14.86 8.99 -2.19
N THR A 117 -14.73 9.64 -3.34
CA THR A 117 -15.27 10.99 -3.61
C THR A 117 -15.89 11.06 -5.00
N ASP A 118 -16.84 11.99 -5.19
CA ASP A 118 -17.38 12.35 -6.50
C ASP A 118 -16.66 13.57 -7.12
N ALA A 119 -15.66 14.14 -6.41
CA ALA A 119 -14.73 15.09 -7.02
C ALA A 119 -14.01 14.39 -8.16
N ALA A 120 -13.96 15.02 -9.34
CA ALA A 120 -13.36 14.41 -10.51
C ALA A 120 -11.87 14.17 -10.30
N ILE A 121 -11.46 12.91 -10.29
CA ILE A 121 -10.07 12.46 -10.28
C ILE A 121 -9.72 12.02 -11.71
N ASN A 122 -8.76 12.71 -12.32
CA ASN A 122 -8.38 12.54 -13.72
C ASN A 122 -6.85 12.51 -13.85
N PRO A 123 -6.31 12.10 -15.03
CA PRO A 123 -4.89 12.23 -15.30
C PRO A 123 -4.41 13.66 -15.05
N GLY A 124 -3.48 13.79 -14.07
CA GLY A 124 -2.86 15.06 -13.66
C GLY A 124 -3.32 15.63 -12.33
N ASN A 125 -4.46 15.21 -11.75
CA ASN A 125 -4.69 15.41 -10.32
C ASN A 125 -4.52 14.11 -9.49
N SER A 126 -4.27 12.99 -10.15
CA SER A 126 -3.64 11.83 -9.50
C SER A 126 -2.29 12.26 -8.91
N CYS A 127 -1.93 11.75 -7.76
CA CYS A 127 -0.78 12.16 -6.93
C CYS A 127 -0.96 13.52 -6.23
N GLY A 128 -2.01 14.27 -6.57
CA GLY A 128 -2.37 15.51 -5.90
C GLY A 128 -3.08 15.27 -4.59
N ALA A 129 -3.30 16.36 -3.86
CA ALA A 129 -3.93 16.30 -2.56
C ALA A 129 -5.47 16.26 -2.66
N LEU A 130 -6.09 15.45 -1.79
CA LEU A 130 -7.48 15.59 -1.40
C LEU A 130 -7.52 16.44 -0.13
N VAL A 131 -8.19 17.59 -0.17
CA VAL A 131 -8.18 18.55 0.94
C VAL A 131 -9.59 18.84 1.47
N ASN A 132 -9.70 19.01 2.77
CA ASN A 132 -10.96 19.39 3.42
C ASN A 132 -11.21 20.92 3.33
N VAL A 133 -12.32 21.37 3.89
CA VAL A 133 -12.70 22.80 3.88
C VAL A 133 -11.78 23.71 4.70
N LEU A 134 -10.94 23.14 5.56
CA LEU A 134 -9.93 23.86 6.32
C LEU A 134 -8.60 23.98 5.57
N GLY A 135 -8.49 23.38 4.38
CA GLY A 135 -7.26 23.35 3.58
C GLY A 135 -6.25 22.29 4.03
N GLN A 136 -6.67 21.36 4.87
CA GLN A 136 -5.82 20.27 5.34
C GLN A 136 -5.89 19.09 4.37
N VAL A 137 -4.76 18.43 4.12
CA VAL A 137 -4.68 17.23 3.31
C VAL A 137 -5.25 16.06 4.10
N VAL A 138 -6.28 15.42 3.56
CA VAL A 138 -6.94 14.24 4.15
C VAL A 138 -6.76 12.97 3.30
N GLY A 139 -6.16 13.10 2.13
CA GLY A 139 -5.81 11.96 1.28
C GLY A 139 -4.93 12.34 0.11
N ILE A 140 -4.38 11.32 -0.55
CA ILE A 140 -3.63 11.43 -1.81
C ILE A 140 -4.45 10.79 -2.92
N ASN A 141 -4.79 11.57 -3.94
CA ASN A 141 -5.58 11.08 -5.06
C ASN A 141 -4.83 9.98 -5.83
N SER A 142 -5.49 8.89 -6.15
CA SER A 142 -4.88 7.79 -6.91
C SER A 142 -5.80 7.32 -8.03
N MET A 143 -5.28 7.34 -9.26
CA MET A 143 -5.96 6.77 -10.42
C MET A 143 -5.61 5.29 -10.64
N LYS A 144 -4.48 4.82 -10.15
CA LYS A 144 -4.09 3.41 -10.28
C LYS A 144 -5.06 2.50 -9.53
N ILE A 145 -5.60 3.01 -8.43
CA ILE A 145 -6.58 2.32 -7.58
C ILE A 145 -8.00 2.44 -8.13
N ALA A 146 -8.29 3.46 -8.95
CA ALA A 146 -9.61 3.67 -9.53
C ALA A 146 -9.79 2.80 -10.78
N GLU A 147 -10.82 1.96 -10.82
CA GLU A 147 -11.25 1.37 -12.08
C GLU A 147 -11.63 2.48 -13.08
N GLN A 148 -10.91 2.53 -14.20
CA GLN A 148 -10.97 3.63 -15.19
C GLN A 148 -12.34 3.81 -15.86
N SER A 149 -13.36 3.04 -15.51
CA SER A 149 -14.60 2.94 -16.28
C SER A 149 -15.84 3.55 -15.61
N VAL A 150 -15.78 4.04 -14.38
CA VAL A 150 -16.97 4.54 -13.68
C VAL A 150 -16.87 6.03 -13.42
N GLU A 151 -17.65 6.82 -14.19
CA GLU A 151 -17.76 8.26 -13.98
C GLU A 151 -18.37 8.58 -12.61
N GLY A 152 -17.77 9.53 -11.90
CA GLY A 152 -18.24 9.95 -10.56
C GLY A 152 -17.70 9.14 -9.39
N ILE A 153 -16.73 8.23 -9.62
CA ILE A 153 -16.01 7.54 -8.56
C ILE A 153 -14.54 7.94 -8.63
N GLY A 154 -14.11 8.80 -7.72
CA GLY A 154 -12.72 9.12 -7.45
C GLY A 154 -12.26 8.43 -6.17
N LEU A 155 -11.01 8.00 -6.13
CA LEU A 155 -10.43 7.32 -4.99
C LEU A 155 -9.17 8.04 -4.50
N ALA A 156 -8.97 8.06 -3.18
CA ALA A 156 -7.79 8.62 -2.56
C ALA A 156 -7.31 7.74 -1.40
N ILE A 157 -6.01 7.66 -1.22
CA ILE A 157 -5.38 6.97 -0.09
C ILE A 157 -5.55 7.84 1.15
N PRO A 158 -6.11 7.34 2.27
CA PRO A 158 -6.30 8.11 3.50
C PRO A 158 -4.98 8.68 4.03
N ILE A 159 -4.97 9.92 4.49
CA ILE A 159 -3.73 10.57 4.97
C ILE A 159 -3.17 9.86 6.20
N ASN A 160 -4.01 9.31 7.08
CA ASN A 160 -3.55 8.58 8.26
C ASN A 160 -2.79 7.29 7.90
N SER A 161 -3.07 6.70 6.72
CA SER A 161 -2.28 5.58 6.17
C SER A 161 -0.99 6.05 5.49
N VAL A 162 -0.96 7.28 4.99
CA VAL A 162 0.21 7.86 4.28
C VAL A 162 1.29 8.33 5.24
N ILE A 163 0.91 8.93 6.37
CA ILE A 163 1.85 9.54 7.33
C ILE A 163 2.91 8.55 7.82
N PRO A 164 2.58 7.33 8.31
CA PRO A 164 3.58 6.36 8.76
C PRO A 164 4.56 5.96 7.66
N ILE A 165 4.07 5.86 6.42
CA ILE A 165 4.90 5.52 5.26
C ILE A 165 5.91 6.62 4.96
N ILE A 166 5.48 7.90 5.03
CA ILE A 166 6.37 9.05 4.87
C ILE A 166 7.43 9.07 5.97
N GLU A 167 7.04 8.84 7.22
CA GLU A 167 7.94 8.83 8.37
C GLU A 167 8.99 7.71 8.25
N ASP A 168 8.60 6.52 7.84
CA ASP A 168 9.52 5.41 7.58
C ASP A 168 10.51 5.73 6.45
N ILE A 169 10.01 6.25 5.33
CA ILE A 169 10.88 6.64 4.21
C ILE A 169 11.83 7.76 4.60
N GLU A 170 11.37 8.77 5.36
CA GLU A 170 12.21 9.86 5.85
C GLU A 170 13.31 9.35 6.77
N GLN A 171 12.99 8.41 7.65
CA GLN A 171 13.91 7.91 8.65
C GLN A 171 14.86 6.82 8.12
N TYR A 172 14.36 5.94 7.27
CA TYR A 172 15.07 4.71 6.87
C TYR A 172 15.34 4.62 5.37
N GLY A 173 14.74 5.47 4.55
CA GLY A 173 14.79 5.39 3.08
C GLY A 173 13.87 4.32 2.47
N GLU A 174 13.16 3.57 3.29
CA GLU A 174 12.25 2.49 2.90
C GLU A 174 11.15 2.30 3.94
N VAL A 175 10.02 1.72 3.54
CA VAL A 175 8.96 1.36 4.48
C VAL A 175 9.34 0.09 5.22
N LYS A 176 9.33 0.16 6.54
CA LYS A 176 9.63 -0.98 7.41
C LYS A 176 8.39 -1.85 7.59
N ARG A 177 8.40 -3.05 7.02
CA ARG A 177 7.34 -4.04 7.19
C ARG A 177 7.85 -5.30 7.86
N PRO A 178 7.01 -5.94 8.68
CA PRO A 178 7.34 -7.27 9.18
C PRO A 178 7.48 -8.26 8.03
N TYR A 179 8.48 -9.10 8.09
CA TYR A 179 8.83 -10.02 7.02
C TYR A 179 8.87 -11.47 7.50
N LEU A 180 8.19 -12.32 6.77
CA LEU A 180 8.15 -13.75 7.06
C LEU A 180 9.29 -14.52 6.40
N GLY A 181 9.64 -14.14 5.17
CA GLY A 181 10.68 -14.81 4.37
C GLY A 181 10.15 -16.06 3.67
N VAL A 182 8.99 -15.95 3.02
CA VAL A 182 8.37 -17.06 2.29
C VAL A 182 7.91 -16.62 0.90
N SER A 183 8.02 -17.52 -0.06
CA SER A 183 7.33 -17.41 -1.35
C SER A 183 6.03 -18.19 -1.29
N LEU A 184 4.94 -17.56 -1.67
CA LEU A 184 3.57 -18.06 -1.48
C LEU A 184 2.82 -18.21 -2.81
N ILE A 185 1.90 -19.16 -2.85
CA ILE A 185 0.90 -19.31 -3.91
C ILE A 185 -0.47 -19.58 -3.29
N PRO A 186 -1.56 -18.93 -3.75
CA PRO A 186 -2.91 -19.24 -3.28
C PRO A 186 -3.31 -20.69 -3.56
N VAL A 187 -3.92 -21.34 -2.56
CA VAL A 187 -4.42 -22.74 -2.72
C VAL A 187 -5.43 -22.84 -3.86
N ALA A 188 -6.22 -21.81 -4.08
CA ALA A 188 -7.20 -21.75 -5.17
C ALA A 188 -6.58 -21.90 -6.56
N GLN A 189 -5.30 -21.54 -6.75
CA GLN A 189 -4.57 -21.69 -8.01
C GLN A 189 -3.92 -23.08 -8.19
N ILE A 190 -3.87 -23.85 -7.11
CA ILE A 190 -3.28 -25.19 -7.15
C ILE A 190 -4.34 -26.19 -7.61
N THR A 191 -4.01 -27.00 -8.63
CA THR A 191 -4.93 -28.03 -9.13
C THR A 191 -5.31 -28.99 -8.01
N GLN A 192 -6.54 -29.53 -8.06
CA GLN A 192 -7.02 -30.49 -7.08
C GLN A 192 -6.04 -31.66 -6.89
N PHE A 193 -5.48 -32.17 -7.98
CA PHE A 193 -4.49 -33.26 -7.95
C PHE A 193 -3.30 -32.89 -7.06
N HIS A 194 -2.73 -31.70 -7.20
CA HIS A 194 -1.59 -31.29 -6.39
C HIS A 194 -1.97 -30.93 -4.96
N ARG A 195 -3.17 -30.39 -4.71
CA ARG A 195 -3.67 -30.18 -3.36
C ARG A 195 -3.74 -31.50 -2.57
N GLU A 196 -4.26 -32.55 -3.20
CA GLU A 196 -4.41 -33.87 -2.56
C GLU A 196 -3.11 -34.67 -2.52
N SER A 197 -2.34 -34.68 -3.62
CA SER A 197 -1.16 -35.57 -3.74
C SER A 197 0.13 -34.98 -3.20
N THR A 198 0.33 -33.65 -3.36
CA THR A 198 1.58 -32.96 -2.98
C THR A 198 1.44 -32.29 -1.62
N LEU A 199 0.34 -31.52 -1.42
CA LEU A 199 0.11 -30.81 -0.18
C LEU A 199 -0.64 -31.66 0.85
N GLN A 200 -1.19 -32.79 0.43
CA GLN A 200 -1.98 -33.71 1.24
C GLN A 200 -3.12 -33.01 2.01
N LEU A 201 -3.71 -31.98 1.41
CA LEU A 201 -4.79 -31.23 2.02
C LEU A 201 -6.08 -32.08 2.05
N PRO A 202 -6.88 -31.96 3.13
CA PRO A 202 -8.26 -32.43 3.12
C PRO A 202 -9.04 -31.85 1.93
N ALA A 203 -9.97 -32.62 1.38
CA ALA A 203 -10.68 -32.23 0.15
C ALA A 203 -11.55 -30.96 0.31
N ASP A 204 -11.94 -30.64 1.53
CA ASP A 204 -12.71 -29.46 1.92
C ASP A 204 -11.85 -28.20 2.13
N VAL A 205 -10.52 -28.33 2.16
CA VAL A 205 -9.61 -27.17 2.26
C VAL A 205 -9.29 -26.65 0.87
N THR A 206 -9.95 -25.58 0.50
CA THR A 206 -9.83 -24.93 -0.83
C THR A 206 -9.22 -23.53 -0.77
N GLU A 207 -9.04 -22.98 0.44
CA GLU A 207 -8.52 -21.66 0.73
C GLU A 207 -7.22 -21.75 1.51
N GLY A 208 -6.46 -20.65 1.53
CA GLY A 208 -5.17 -20.55 2.19
C GLY A 208 -4.05 -20.23 1.21
N VAL A 209 -2.83 -20.13 1.75
CA VAL A 209 -1.62 -19.89 0.97
C VAL A 209 -0.56 -20.97 1.21
N ALA A 210 -0.08 -21.58 0.14
CA ALA A 210 0.94 -22.62 0.19
C ALA A 210 2.34 -22.01 0.10
N ILE A 211 3.24 -22.46 0.97
CA ILE A 211 4.65 -22.07 0.96
C ILE A 211 5.39 -22.83 -0.12
N MET A 212 5.92 -22.11 -1.10
CA MET A 212 6.71 -22.69 -2.19
C MET A 212 8.21 -22.64 -1.90
N GLU A 213 8.64 -21.66 -1.12
CA GLU A 213 10.04 -21.48 -0.72
C GLU A 213 10.10 -20.80 0.64
N VAL A 214 11.09 -21.14 1.44
CA VAL A 214 11.41 -20.49 2.73
C VAL A 214 12.82 -19.95 2.62
N GLU A 215 12.99 -18.66 2.85
CA GLU A 215 14.30 -18.02 2.82
C GLU A 215 15.15 -18.44 4.02
N PRO A 216 16.41 -18.81 3.81
CA PRO A 216 17.31 -19.16 4.90
C PRO A 216 17.47 -18.00 5.92
N SER A 217 17.45 -18.35 7.19
CA SER A 217 17.60 -17.40 8.32
C SER A 217 16.44 -16.41 8.51
N SER A 218 15.37 -16.51 7.74
CA SER A 218 14.15 -15.73 7.92
C SER A 218 13.38 -16.11 9.17
N SER A 219 12.37 -15.30 9.54
CA SER A 219 11.45 -15.63 10.65
C SER A 219 10.78 -16.99 10.46
N ALA A 220 10.38 -17.30 9.22
CA ALA A 220 9.78 -18.59 8.86
C ALA A 220 10.75 -19.76 9.01
N ASP A 221 11.99 -19.62 8.54
CA ASP A 221 13.02 -20.66 8.65
C ASP A 221 13.37 -20.95 10.12
N GLN A 222 13.59 -19.90 10.91
CA GLN A 222 13.90 -20.03 12.35
C GLN A 222 12.75 -20.67 13.13
N ALA A 223 11.51 -20.43 12.74
CA ALA A 223 10.33 -21.05 13.34
C ALA A 223 10.06 -22.48 12.84
N GLY A 224 10.76 -22.92 11.80
CA GLY A 224 10.63 -24.25 11.24
C GLY A 224 9.44 -24.42 10.29
N LEU A 225 8.98 -23.33 9.65
CA LEU A 225 8.11 -23.43 8.49
C LEU A 225 8.85 -24.10 7.33
N LYS A 226 8.11 -24.82 6.48
CA LYS A 226 8.70 -25.63 5.42
C LYS A 226 7.96 -25.43 4.10
N LYS A 227 8.66 -25.68 3.02
CA LYS A 227 8.05 -25.84 1.71
C LYS A 227 6.88 -26.82 1.78
N TYR A 228 5.76 -26.46 1.17
CA TYR A 228 4.50 -27.18 1.12
C TYR A 228 3.65 -27.13 2.40
N ASP A 229 4.06 -26.39 3.43
CA ASP A 229 3.12 -25.97 4.47
C ASP A 229 2.05 -25.08 3.83
N VAL A 230 0.81 -25.23 4.28
CA VAL A 230 -0.30 -24.39 3.82
C VAL A 230 -0.82 -23.59 4.99
N ILE A 231 -0.58 -22.28 4.97
CA ILE A 231 -1.08 -21.37 6.00
C ILE A 231 -2.58 -21.18 5.77
N VAL A 232 -3.37 -21.47 6.81
CA VAL A 232 -4.83 -21.33 6.81
C VAL A 232 -5.34 -20.38 7.89
N LYS A 233 -4.51 -20.07 8.93
CA LYS A 233 -4.83 -19.05 9.94
C LYS A 233 -3.57 -18.30 10.37
N MET A 234 -3.76 -17.04 10.76
CA MET A 234 -2.78 -16.21 11.46
C MET A 234 -3.45 -15.61 12.69
N ASP A 235 -2.83 -15.79 13.89
CA ASP A 235 -3.38 -15.37 15.19
C ASP A 235 -4.83 -15.79 15.43
N GLY A 236 -5.24 -16.91 14.85
CA GLY A 236 -6.60 -17.46 14.93
C GLY A 236 -7.56 -16.98 13.84
N GLU A 237 -7.20 -16.00 13.04
CA GLU A 237 -8.00 -15.49 11.92
C GLU A 237 -7.77 -16.34 10.66
N ASP A 238 -8.84 -16.54 9.88
CA ASP A 238 -8.77 -17.35 8.67
C ASP A 238 -8.05 -16.60 7.54
N ILE A 239 -7.09 -17.28 6.91
CA ILE A 239 -6.35 -16.78 5.76
C ILE A 239 -6.84 -17.52 4.51
N ALA A 240 -7.58 -16.82 3.65
CA ALA A 240 -8.15 -17.39 2.44
C ALA A 240 -7.20 -17.31 1.23
N ASP A 241 -6.42 -16.24 1.13
CA ASP A 241 -5.63 -15.87 -0.03
C ASP A 241 -4.41 -14.99 0.32
N LEU A 242 -3.71 -14.47 -0.69
CA LEU A 242 -2.56 -13.57 -0.49
C LEU A 242 -2.97 -12.22 0.09
N ALA A 243 -4.14 -11.71 -0.27
CA ALA A 243 -4.59 -10.42 0.21
C ALA A 243 -4.85 -10.46 1.72
N SER A 244 -5.62 -11.44 2.21
CA SER A 244 -5.86 -11.64 3.64
C SER A 244 -4.57 -11.91 4.43
N PHE A 245 -3.63 -12.69 3.85
CA PHE A 245 -2.31 -12.90 4.43
C PHE A 245 -1.54 -11.59 4.61
N ARG A 246 -1.49 -10.75 3.58
CA ARG A 246 -0.75 -9.49 3.60
C ARG A 246 -1.41 -8.45 4.48
N THR A 247 -2.74 -8.34 4.45
CA THR A 247 -3.49 -7.45 5.33
C THR A 247 -3.17 -7.78 6.79
N HIS A 248 -3.29 -9.04 7.21
CA HIS A 248 -2.96 -9.44 8.58
C HIS A 248 -1.50 -9.13 8.94
N LEU A 249 -0.55 -9.47 8.04
CA LEU A 249 0.88 -9.28 8.31
C LEU A 249 1.29 -7.81 8.37
N TYR A 250 0.73 -6.95 7.52
CA TYR A 250 1.22 -5.57 7.33
C TYR A 250 0.38 -4.51 8.04
N GLU A 251 -0.89 -4.79 8.35
CA GLU A 251 -1.78 -3.84 9.04
C GLU A 251 -1.95 -4.16 10.53
N GLU A 252 -1.80 -5.45 10.92
CA GLU A 252 -2.04 -5.86 12.30
C GLU A 252 -0.76 -6.24 13.07
N LYS A 253 0.39 -6.27 12.39
CA LYS A 253 1.66 -6.68 12.99
C LYS A 253 2.76 -5.65 12.78
N GLU A 254 3.67 -5.60 13.77
CA GLU A 254 4.88 -4.80 13.73
C GLU A 254 6.12 -5.71 13.76
N ILE A 255 7.28 -5.14 13.39
CA ILE A 255 8.57 -5.81 13.54
C ILE A 255 8.83 -6.08 15.02
N GLY A 256 9.14 -7.32 15.35
CA GLY A 256 9.36 -7.78 16.74
C GLY A 256 8.15 -8.44 17.36
N ASP A 257 6.98 -8.34 16.76
CA ASP A 257 5.77 -9.01 17.24
C ASP A 257 5.86 -10.52 17.11
N LYS A 258 5.10 -11.20 17.97
CA LYS A 258 4.84 -12.62 17.82
C LYS A 258 3.69 -12.83 16.85
N LEU A 259 3.89 -13.76 15.93
CA LEU A 259 2.87 -14.24 15.01
C LEU A 259 2.67 -15.74 15.23
N GLU A 260 1.41 -16.14 15.41
CA GLU A 260 1.01 -17.53 15.44
C GLU A 260 0.40 -17.91 14.09
N VAL A 261 0.98 -18.90 13.40
CA VAL A 261 0.44 -19.42 12.15
C VAL A 261 -0.06 -20.84 12.33
N THR A 262 -1.26 -21.13 11.83
CA THR A 262 -1.78 -22.48 11.73
C THR A 262 -1.61 -22.97 10.31
N VAL A 263 -0.91 -24.07 10.16
CA VAL A 263 -0.59 -24.65 8.86
C VAL A 263 -1.07 -26.10 8.74
N TYR A 264 -1.43 -26.51 7.53
CA TYR A 264 -1.45 -27.93 7.17
C TYR A 264 -0.04 -28.35 6.76
N ARG A 265 0.47 -29.41 7.39
CA ARG A 265 1.71 -30.11 7.04
C ARG A 265 1.43 -31.60 7.01
N ASP A 266 1.69 -32.26 5.88
CA ASP A 266 1.42 -33.69 5.71
C ASP A 266 -0.02 -34.08 6.12
N GLY A 267 -1.01 -33.27 5.75
CA GLY A 267 -2.43 -33.47 6.04
C GLY A 267 -2.85 -33.19 7.48
N LYS A 268 -1.98 -32.64 8.32
CA LYS A 268 -2.27 -32.37 9.74
C LYS A 268 -2.10 -30.89 10.07
N LEU A 269 -3.02 -30.36 10.85
CA LEU A 269 -2.91 -29.03 11.39
C LEU A 269 -1.79 -28.96 12.45
N GLN A 270 -0.99 -27.93 12.34
CA GLN A 270 0.07 -27.57 13.29
C GLN A 270 0.02 -26.06 13.52
N THR A 271 0.32 -25.65 14.74
CA THR A 271 0.45 -24.25 15.09
C THR A 271 1.93 -23.95 15.36
N ILE A 272 2.44 -22.91 14.74
CA ILE A 272 3.84 -22.48 14.82
C ILE A 272 3.86 -21.01 15.20
N THR A 273 4.64 -20.67 16.22
CA THR A 273 4.81 -19.29 16.68
C THR A 273 6.19 -18.79 16.28
N MET A 274 6.27 -17.58 15.80
CA MET A 274 7.51 -16.91 15.42
C MET A 274 7.56 -15.46 15.88
N THR A 275 8.75 -14.87 15.87
CA THR A 275 8.94 -13.43 16.04
C THR A 275 9.28 -12.82 14.70
N LEU A 276 8.51 -11.82 14.30
CA LEU A 276 8.66 -11.15 13.02
C LEU A 276 9.91 -10.29 12.99
N GLN A 277 10.65 -10.36 11.90
CA GLN A 277 11.86 -9.57 11.65
C GLN A 277 11.59 -8.59 10.50
N SER A 278 12.45 -7.59 10.34
CA SER A 278 12.47 -6.81 9.11
C SER A 278 13.14 -7.62 8.00
N GLN A 279 12.78 -7.33 6.75
CA GLN A 279 13.55 -7.81 5.62
C GLN A 279 14.98 -7.25 5.72
N THR A 280 15.98 -8.11 5.69
CA THR A 280 17.40 -7.72 5.63
C THR A 280 17.85 -7.96 4.19
N PHE A 281 18.25 -6.91 3.50
CA PHE A 281 18.87 -6.96 2.16
C PHE A 281 20.37 -7.17 2.28
#